data_c9ae08f33a06f0607c6c185ff6f92d3f
#
_entry.id   c9ae08f33a06f0607c6c185ff6f92d3f
#
_cell.length_a   1.000
_cell.length_b   1.000
_cell.length_c   1.000
_cell.angle_alpha   90.00
_cell.angle_beta   90.00
_cell.angle_gamma   90.00
#
_symmetry.space_group_name_H-M   'P 1'
#
loop_
_entity.id
_entity.type
_entity.pdbx_description
1 polymer ?
#
loop_
_entity_poly.entity_id
_entity_poly.type
_entity_poly.pdbx_seq_one_letter_code
_entity_poly.pdbx_strand_id
1 'polypeptide(L)'
;EQKTALGIELGSTRIKAVLIGADNAPIASGDHEWENRYDNGVWTYTLEDIWTGLQDAYTKMAADVKEKYDITLTRVGAIGFSAMMHGYMAFDKAGNLLVPFRTWRNNITEEASEKLTDLFGFHIPQRWTIAHLYQAILNGEPHVADIDYVTTLAGYIQWKMTGERVVGVGEASGIFPIDSETNTYFADMIAKFDEAVADKAYSWKALDVLPHVLTAGDNAGVLTKEGAALLDMSGNLEAGIPLCPP
;
A
#
# COMPACT_ATOMS: atom_id res chain seq x y z
N GLU A 1 -25.97 4.62 -7.85
CA GLU A 1 -24.98 4.18 -6.84
C GLU A 1 -24.17 2.97 -7.31
N GLN A 2 -24.78 1.88 -7.79
CA GLN A 2 -24.05 0.68 -8.25
C GLN A 2 -23.26 0.86 -9.56
N LYS A 3 -23.40 1.99 -10.24
CA LYS A 3 -22.70 2.30 -11.50
C LYS A 3 -21.61 3.36 -11.32
N THR A 4 -21.29 3.72 -10.10
CA THR A 4 -20.21 4.66 -9.77
C THR A 4 -18.98 3.90 -9.29
N ALA A 5 -17.79 4.45 -9.50
CA ALA A 5 -16.57 3.96 -8.92
C ALA A 5 -15.81 5.11 -8.25
N LEU A 6 -15.25 4.83 -7.09
CA LEU A 6 -14.42 5.76 -6.34
C LEU A 6 -12.95 5.37 -6.49
N GLY A 7 -12.15 6.24 -7.08
CA GLY A 7 -10.69 6.14 -7.10
C GLY A 7 -10.07 7.08 -6.08
N ILE A 8 -9.14 6.59 -5.27
CA ILE A 8 -8.37 7.42 -4.35
C ILE A 8 -6.89 7.20 -4.59
N GLU A 9 -6.18 8.29 -4.92
CA GLU A 9 -4.75 8.30 -5.17
C GLU A 9 -4.02 9.04 -4.05
N LEU A 10 -3.04 8.39 -3.44
CA LEU A 10 -2.11 8.99 -2.48
C LEU A 10 -0.81 9.35 -3.20
N GLY A 11 -0.79 10.48 -3.90
CA GLY A 11 0.38 11.02 -4.57
C GLY A 11 1.35 11.66 -3.59
N SER A 12 2.57 11.99 -4.03
CA SER A 12 3.63 12.51 -3.16
C SER A 12 3.40 13.93 -2.61
N THR A 13 2.49 14.70 -3.20
CA THR A 13 2.16 16.07 -2.78
C THR A 13 0.67 16.28 -2.53
N ARG A 14 -0.17 15.33 -2.94
CA ARG A 14 -1.61 15.46 -2.88
C ARG A 14 -2.28 14.10 -2.82
N ILE A 15 -3.30 13.99 -1.98
CA ILE A 15 -4.25 12.87 -1.98
C ILE A 15 -5.49 13.34 -2.74
N LYS A 16 -5.97 12.53 -3.68
CA LYS A 16 -7.18 12.82 -4.47
C LYS A 16 -8.19 11.72 -4.36
N ALA A 17 -9.45 12.07 -4.12
CA ALA A 17 -10.61 11.21 -4.24
C ALA A 17 -11.46 11.68 -5.42
N VAL A 18 -11.73 10.77 -6.37
CA VAL A 18 -12.53 11.06 -7.57
C VAL A 18 -13.62 10.01 -7.70
N LEU A 19 -14.87 10.47 -7.72
CA LEU A 19 -16.02 9.64 -8.04
C LEU A 19 -16.34 9.76 -9.52
N ILE A 20 -16.41 8.63 -10.22
CA ILE A 20 -16.78 8.57 -11.65
C ILE A 20 -18.16 7.93 -11.83
N GLY A 21 -18.85 8.36 -12.88
CA GLY A 21 -20.16 7.83 -13.29
C GLY A 21 -20.04 6.60 -14.19
N ALA A 22 -21.18 6.12 -14.69
CA ALA A 22 -21.26 4.96 -15.58
C ALA A 22 -20.60 5.16 -16.94
N ASP A 23 -20.40 6.41 -17.34
CA ASP A 23 -19.69 6.84 -18.55
C ASP A 23 -18.18 7.08 -18.33
N ASN A 24 -17.66 6.75 -17.13
CA ASN A 24 -16.32 7.03 -16.67
C ASN A 24 -15.96 8.52 -16.55
N ALA A 25 -16.95 9.43 -16.64
CA ALA A 25 -16.72 10.84 -16.41
C ALA A 25 -16.65 11.16 -14.90
N PRO A 26 -15.73 12.04 -14.47
CA PRO A 26 -15.71 12.54 -13.09
C PRO A 26 -17.00 13.29 -12.76
N ILE A 27 -17.66 12.90 -11.66
CA ILE A 27 -18.89 13.53 -11.18
C ILE A 27 -18.70 14.30 -9.89
N ALA A 28 -17.74 13.90 -9.07
CA ALA A 28 -17.35 14.61 -7.86
C ALA A 28 -15.87 14.35 -7.53
N SER A 29 -15.27 15.29 -6.81
CA SER A 29 -13.88 15.13 -6.37
C SER A 29 -13.59 15.85 -5.06
N GLY A 30 -12.54 15.42 -4.39
CA GLY A 30 -11.96 16.08 -3.23
C GLY A 30 -10.47 15.83 -3.17
N ASP A 31 -9.73 16.72 -2.55
CA ASP A 31 -8.28 16.58 -2.44
C ASP A 31 -7.75 17.14 -1.12
N HIS A 32 -6.55 16.67 -0.76
CA HIS A 32 -5.79 17.10 0.40
C HIS A 32 -4.33 17.28 0.01
N GLU A 33 -3.76 18.45 0.27
CA GLU A 33 -2.33 18.70 0.09
C GLU A 33 -1.56 18.22 1.32
N TRP A 34 -0.46 17.52 1.10
CA TRP A 34 0.42 17.03 2.14
C TRP A 34 1.87 17.06 1.70
N GLU A 35 2.80 16.91 2.65
CA GLU A 35 4.23 16.98 2.37
C GLU A 35 4.96 15.78 2.97
N ASN A 36 5.98 15.32 2.24
CA ASN A 36 6.94 14.34 2.71
C ASN A 36 7.85 15.00 3.75
N ARG A 37 7.99 14.38 4.93
CA ARG A 37 8.83 14.87 6.03
C ARG A 37 10.18 14.17 6.02
N TYR A 38 11.23 14.93 6.34
CA TYR A 38 12.54 14.35 6.63
C TYR A 38 12.74 14.34 8.13
N ASP A 39 12.66 13.14 8.72
CA ASP A 39 12.78 12.96 10.16
C ASP A 39 13.80 11.88 10.48
N ASN A 40 14.75 12.19 11.38
CA ASN A 40 15.81 11.28 11.82
C ASN A 40 16.55 10.54 10.67
N GLY A 41 16.80 11.24 9.57
CA GLY A 41 17.50 10.67 8.41
C GLY A 41 16.61 9.91 7.43
N VAL A 42 15.28 9.92 7.61
CA VAL A 42 14.32 9.18 6.80
C VAL A 42 13.26 10.11 6.20
N TRP A 43 13.04 10.02 4.90
CA TRP A 43 11.88 10.62 4.24
C TRP A 43 10.64 9.77 4.53
N THR A 44 9.64 10.36 5.17
CA THR A 44 8.46 9.66 5.70
C THR A 44 7.19 10.48 5.60
N TYR A 45 6.04 9.81 5.75
CA TYR A 45 4.76 10.35 6.18
C TYR A 45 4.33 9.58 7.43
N THR A 46 3.75 10.25 8.41
CA THR A 46 3.21 9.56 9.58
C THR A 46 1.89 8.85 9.24
N LEU A 47 1.50 7.86 10.03
CA LEU A 47 0.18 7.24 9.88
C LEU A 47 -0.94 8.27 10.08
N GLU A 48 -0.74 9.24 10.97
CA GLU A 48 -1.69 10.35 11.19
C GLU A 48 -1.85 11.20 9.94
N ASP A 49 -0.75 11.58 9.27
CA ASP A 49 -0.81 12.33 8.00
C ASP A 49 -1.57 11.55 6.92
N ILE A 50 -1.32 10.23 6.81
CA ILE A 50 -1.98 9.36 5.84
C ILE A 50 -3.49 9.35 6.06
N TRP A 51 -3.94 9.07 7.29
CA TRP A 51 -5.35 8.97 7.60
C TRP A 51 -6.07 10.32 7.55
N THR A 52 -5.48 11.36 8.10
CA THR A 52 -6.03 12.72 8.03
C THR A 52 -6.23 13.15 6.59
N GLY A 53 -5.23 12.96 5.75
CA GLY A 53 -5.32 13.35 4.34
C GLY A 53 -6.32 12.53 3.55
N LEU A 54 -6.39 11.22 3.79
CA LEU A 54 -7.35 10.32 3.14
C LEU A 54 -8.80 10.68 3.51
N GLN A 55 -9.06 10.89 4.80
CA GLN A 55 -10.37 11.29 5.33
C GLN A 55 -10.80 12.66 4.81
N ASP A 56 -9.91 13.64 4.76
CA ASP A 56 -10.21 14.97 4.25
C ASP A 56 -10.55 14.94 2.75
N ALA A 57 -9.75 14.24 1.95
CA ALA A 57 -10.02 14.08 0.51
C ALA A 57 -11.38 13.38 0.26
N TYR A 58 -11.69 12.31 0.99
CA TYR A 58 -12.97 11.63 0.92
C TYR A 58 -14.13 12.54 1.35
N THR A 59 -14.00 13.23 2.47
CA THR A 59 -15.03 14.14 3.02
C THR A 59 -15.36 15.25 2.03
N LYS A 60 -14.36 15.87 1.39
CA LYS A 60 -14.55 16.89 0.36
C LYS A 60 -15.25 16.34 -0.87
N MET A 61 -14.88 15.14 -1.31
CA MET A 61 -15.55 14.47 -2.43
C MET A 61 -17.02 14.18 -2.10
N ALA A 62 -17.33 13.65 -0.91
CA ALA A 62 -18.69 13.38 -0.47
C ALA A 62 -19.51 14.68 -0.33
N ALA A 63 -18.89 15.78 0.12
CA ALA A 63 -19.52 17.10 0.16
C ALA A 63 -19.83 17.64 -1.23
N ASP A 64 -18.92 17.45 -2.20
CA ASP A 64 -19.12 17.82 -3.61
C ASP A 64 -20.30 17.06 -4.24
N VAL A 65 -20.47 15.75 -3.88
CA VAL A 65 -21.66 14.97 -4.25
C VAL A 65 -22.93 15.60 -3.66
N LYS A 66 -22.90 15.95 -2.38
CA LYS A 66 -24.05 16.56 -1.70
C LYS A 66 -24.43 17.90 -2.29
N GLU A 67 -23.45 18.74 -2.60
CA GLU A 67 -23.67 20.06 -3.19
C GLU A 67 -24.27 19.96 -4.60
N LYS A 68 -23.73 19.10 -5.46
CA LYS A 68 -24.14 18.98 -6.86
C LYS A 68 -25.45 18.24 -7.09
N TYR A 69 -25.73 17.24 -6.24
CA TYR A 69 -26.82 16.29 -6.49
C TYR A 69 -27.84 16.20 -5.37
N ASP A 70 -27.61 16.89 -4.25
CA ASP A 70 -28.41 16.79 -3.01
C ASP A 70 -28.54 15.34 -2.48
N ILE A 71 -27.49 14.53 -2.70
CA ILE A 71 -27.41 13.12 -2.27
C ILE A 71 -26.38 12.99 -1.15
N THR A 72 -26.74 12.29 -0.07
CA THR A 72 -25.77 11.81 0.90
C THR A 72 -25.18 10.50 0.35
N LEU A 73 -23.87 10.46 0.15
CA LEU A 73 -23.20 9.30 -0.41
C LEU A 73 -23.09 8.20 0.66
N THR A 74 -23.80 7.09 0.46
CA THR A 74 -23.74 5.93 1.36
C THR A 74 -23.07 4.72 0.72
N ARG A 75 -23.04 4.65 -0.61
CA ARG A 75 -22.53 3.50 -1.35
C ARG A 75 -22.04 3.91 -2.74
N VAL A 76 -21.00 3.21 -3.19
CA VAL A 76 -20.50 3.24 -4.58
C VAL A 76 -20.43 1.80 -5.13
N GLY A 77 -20.29 1.65 -6.44
CA GLY A 77 -20.23 0.32 -7.07
C GLY A 77 -18.91 -0.40 -6.78
N ALA A 78 -17.80 0.32 -6.75
CA ALA A 78 -16.47 -0.19 -6.41
C ALA A 78 -15.56 0.91 -5.88
N ILE A 79 -14.50 0.52 -5.16
CA ILE A 79 -13.44 1.42 -4.70
C ILE A 79 -12.08 0.88 -5.18
N GLY A 80 -11.22 1.78 -5.65
CA GLY A 80 -9.83 1.50 -5.97
C GLY A 80 -8.90 2.49 -5.29
N PHE A 81 -7.79 1.98 -4.78
CA PHE A 81 -6.71 2.79 -4.22
C PHE A 81 -5.47 2.69 -5.08
N SER A 82 -4.77 3.80 -5.26
CA SER A 82 -3.39 3.84 -5.71
C SER A 82 -2.58 4.74 -4.81
N ALA A 83 -1.28 4.54 -4.77
CA ALA A 83 -0.38 5.39 -4.00
C ALA A 83 0.95 5.55 -4.73
N MET A 84 1.79 6.45 -4.23
CA MET A 84 3.18 6.48 -4.66
C MET A 84 3.79 5.09 -4.48
N MET A 85 4.32 4.54 -5.57
CA MET A 85 4.91 3.21 -5.57
C MET A 85 6.14 3.11 -4.67
N HIS A 86 6.49 1.88 -4.33
CA HIS A 86 7.69 1.53 -3.57
C HIS A 86 7.62 1.95 -2.09
N GLY A 87 8.75 1.85 -1.42
CA GLY A 87 8.88 2.15 0.00
C GLY A 87 8.71 0.92 0.88
N TYR A 88 8.72 1.15 2.19
CA TYR A 88 8.79 0.08 3.16
C TYR A 88 7.96 0.43 4.39
N MET A 89 6.93 -0.35 4.62
CA MET A 89 6.10 -0.35 5.82
C MET A 89 6.14 -1.75 6.42
N ALA A 90 6.67 -1.89 7.63
CA ALA A 90 6.80 -3.16 8.33
C ALA A 90 5.93 -3.16 9.58
N PHE A 91 5.15 -4.20 9.77
CA PHE A 91 4.18 -4.33 10.84
C PHE A 91 4.42 -5.59 11.66
N ASP A 92 4.16 -5.50 12.96
CA ASP A 92 4.12 -6.65 13.86
C ASP A 92 2.79 -7.42 13.73
N LYS A 93 2.69 -8.54 14.47
CA LYS A 93 1.50 -9.38 14.50
C LYS A 93 0.24 -8.66 15.03
N ALA A 94 0.41 -7.63 15.84
CA ALA A 94 -0.69 -6.79 16.34
C ALA A 94 -1.11 -5.70 15.34
N GLY A 95 -0.35 -5.54 14.25
CA GLY A 95 -0.60 -4.53 13.21
C GLY A 95 -0.03 -3.15 13.53
N ASN A 96 0.92 -3.07 14.47
CA ASN A 96 1.65 -1.85 14.76
C ASN A 96 2.77 -1.63 13.75
N LEU A 97 2.95 -0.40 13.29
CA LEU A 97 4.07 -0.01 12.44
C LEU A 97 5.36 -0.05 13.28
N LEU A 98 6.31 -0.89 12.88
CA LEU A 98 7.54 -1.17 13.64
C LEU A 98 8.60 -0.08 13.52
N VAL A 99 8.67 0.58 12.36
CA VAL A 99 9.59 1.68 12.06
C VAL A 99 8.86 2.74 11.23
N PRO A 100 9.33 4.01 11.20
CA PRO A 100 8.74 5.01 10.31
C PRO A 100 8.64 4.53 8.86
N PHE A 101 7.55 4.85 8.18
CA PHE A 101 7.39 4.55 6.76
C PHE A 101 8.57 5.11 5.96
N ARG A 102 9.32 4.27 5.26
CA ARG A 102 10.44 4.66 4.39
C ARG A 102 9.90 4.83 2.98
N THR A 103 9.76 6.07 2.53
CA THR A 103 9.22 6.38 1.19
C THR A 103 10.21 6.10 0.07
N TRP A 104 9.76 6.15 -1.18
CA TRP A 104 10.57 6.01 -2.40
C TRP A 104 11.73 7.02 -2.50
N ARG A 105 11.68 8.14 -1.75
CA ARG A 105 12.73 9.18 -1.74
C ARG A 105 13.99 8.78 -0.96
N ASN A 106 13.92 7.72 -0.17
CA ASN A 106 15.05 7.25 0.59
C ASN A 106 16.04 6.50 -0.31
N ASN A 107 17.31 6.91 -0.25
CA ASN A 107 18.45 6.29 -0.93
C ASN A 107 19.44 5.68 0.08
N ILE A 108 18.92 5.05 1.13
CA ILE A 108 19.68 4.47 2.25
C ILE A 108 19.90 2.97 2.12
N THR A 109 19.69 2.40 0.93
CA THR A 109 19.67 0.95 0.66
C THR A 109 20.62 0.54 -0.45
N GLU A 110 21.70 1.31 -0.65
CA GLU A 110 22.67 1.06 -1.73
C GLU A 110 23.31 -0.33 -1.61
N GLU A 111 23.83 -0.67 -0.42
CA GLU A 111 24.47 -1.95 -0.17
C GLU A 111 23.50 -3.13 -0.41
N ALA A 112 22.27 -3.03 0.07
CA ALA A 112 21.25 -4.05 -0.14
C ALA A 112 20.87 -4.19 -1.61
N SER A 113 20.72 -3.08 -2.31
CA SER A 113 20.41 -3.03 -3.74
C SER A 113 21.48 -3.76 -4.58
N GLU A 114 22.77 -3.48 -4.33
CA GLU A 114 23.89 -4.12 -5.02
C GLU A 114 23.92 -5.63 -4.72
N LYS A 115 23.90 -6.02 -3.45
CA LYS A 115 23.95 -7.42 -3.04
C LYS A 115 22.78 -8.25 -3.57
N LEU A 116 21.56 -7.70 -3.55
CA LEU A 116 20.39 -8.39 -4.10
C LEU A 116 20.44 -8.47 -5.63
N THR A 117 20.95 -7.44 -6.30
CA THR A 117 21.15 -7.46 -7.75
C THR A 117 22.09 -8.58 -8.15
N ASP A 118 23.22 -8.74 -7.45
CA ASP A 118 24.17 -9.81 -7.69
C ASP A 118 23.58 -11.18 -7.36
N LEU A 119 22.88 -11.32 -6.23
CA LEU A 119 22.27 -12.56 -5.77
C LEU A 119 21.21 -13.10 -6.76
N PHE A 120 20.39 -12.20 -7.27
CA PHE A 120 19.29 -12.57 -8.16
C PHE A 120 19.69 -12.61 -9.64
N GLY A 121 20.77 -11.90 -10.02
CA GLY A 121 21.07 -11.63 -11.42
C GLY A 121 20.00 -10.74 -12.08
N PHE A 122 19.33 -9.92 -11.26
CA PHE A 122 18.21 -9.04 -11.63
C PHE A 122 18.39 -7.70 -10.94
N HIS A 123 18.26 -6.59 -11.67
CA HIS A 123 18.45 -5.26 -11.10
C HIS A 123 17.40 -4.93 -10.04
N ILE A 124 17.84 -4.68 -8.81
CA ILE A 124 17.01 -4.30 -7.67
C ILE A 124 17.23 -2.82 -7.35
N PRO A 125 16.30 -1.93 -7.68
CA PRO A 125 16.41 -0.51 -7.33
C PRO A 125 16.37 -0.27 -5.83
N GLN A 126 17.11 0.74 -5.36
CA GLN A 126 17.19 1.10 -3.94
C GLN A 126 15.84 1.39 -3.28
N ARG A 127 14.86 1.91 -4.04
CA ARG A 127 13.54 2.28 -3.54
C ARG A 127 12.58 1.11 -3.33
N TRP A 128 12.94 -0.10 -3.79
CA TRP A 128 12.07 -1.27 -3.65
C TRP A 128 11.96 -1.75 -2.20
N THR A 129 10.81 -2.31 -1.87
CA THR A 129 10.53 -2.81 -0.52
C THR A 129 11.53 -3.83 -0.04
N ILE A 130 11.92 -4.78 -0.93
CA ILE A 130 12.91 -5.82 -0.60
C ILE A 130 14.31 -5.23 -0.33
N ALA A 131 14.70 -4.15 -1.02
CA ALA A 131 15.96 -3.48 -0.76
C ALA A 131 15.98 -2.85 0.64
N HIS A 132 14.87 -2.24 1.07
CA HIS A 132 14.73 -1.71 2.42
C HIS A 132 14.74 -2.80 3.50
N LEU A 133 14.02 -3.91 3.26
CA LEU A 133 14.01 -5.05 4.18
C LEU A 133 15.42 -5.63 4.31
N TYR A 134 16.11 -5.88 3.19
CA TYR A 134 17.44 -6.46 3.23
C TYR A 134 18.47 -5.51 3.85
N GLN A 135 18.35 -4.20 3.62
CA GLN A 135 19.20 -3.21 4.30
C GLN A 135 18.99 -3.20 5.82
N ALA A 136 17.74 -3.32 6.27
CA ALA A 136 17.45 -3.44 7.69
C ALA A 136 18.06 -4.71 8.30
N ILE A 137 18.08 -5.81 7.56
CA ILE A 137 18.76 -7.07 7.95
C ILE A 137 20.28 -6.86 8.03
N LEU A 138 20.89 -6.23 7.01
CA LEU A 138 22.34 -5.95 6.99
C LEU A 138 22.76 -5.05 8.15
N ASN A 139 21.95 -4.05 8.47
CA ASN A 139 22.16 -3.13 9.60
C ASN A 139 21.91 -3.79 10.96
N GLY A 140 21.34 -4.99 11.02
CA GLY A 140 20.94 -5.62 12.28
C GLY A 140 19.84 -4.87 13.02
N GLU A 141 18.92 -4.23 12.28
CA GLU A 141 17.83 -3.47 12.90
C GLU A 141 16.90 -4.40 13.71
N PRO A 142 16.63 -4.11 14.98
CA PRO A 142 15.94 -5.07 15.87
C PRO A 142 14.51 -5.39 15.46
N HIS A 143 13.81 -4.46 14.78
CA HIS A 143 12.44 -4.64 14.36
C HIS A 143 12.24 -5.80 13.37
N VAL A 144 13.30 -6.20 12.67
CA VAL A 144 13.23 -7.25 11.63
C VAL A 144 12.76 -8.59 12.20
N ALA A 145 13.14 -8.89 13.45
CA ALA A 145 12.73 -10.14 14.12
C ALA A 145 11.22 -10.19 14.42
N ASP A 146 10.58 -9.05 14.57
CA ASP A 146 9.17 -8.91 14.95
C ASP A 146 8.24 -8.71 13.73
N ILE A 147 8.76 -8.75 12.51
CA ILE A 147 7.97 -8.55 11.28
C ILE A 147 6.97 -9.70 11.11
N ASP A 148 5.71 -9.33 10.87
CA ASP A 148 4.61 -10.21 10.47
C ASP A 148 4.04 -9.84 9.09
N TYR A 149 4.23 -8.57 8.68
CA TYR A 149 3.79 -8.08 7.38
C TYR A 149 4.64 -6.92 6.88
N VAL A 150 5.03 -6.99 5.61
CA VAL A 150 5.75 -5.91 4.91
C VAL A 150 4.99 -5.53 3.66
N THR A 151 4.79 -4.24 3.43
CA THR A 151 4.02 -3.78 2.28
C THR A 151 4.40 -2.35 1.89
N THR A 152 3.73 -1.84 0.86
CA THR A 152 3.75 -0.45 0.40
C THR A 152 2.59 0.34 0.98
N LEU A 153 2.53 1.64 0.70
CA LEU A 153 1.42 2.49 1.14
C LEU A 153 0.07 2.01 0.59
N ALA A 154 0.01 1.67 -0.71
CA ALA A 154 -1.22 1.18 -1.33
C ALA A 154 -1.68 -0.15 -0.70
N GLY A 155 -0.76 -1.09 -0.49
CA GLY A 155 -1.05 -2.35 0.19
C GLY A 155 -1.48 -2.18 1.65
N TYR A 156 -0.91 -1.19 2.36
CA TYR A 156 -1.34 -0.84 3.71
C TYR A 156 -2.79 -0.34 3.76
N ILE A 157 -3.14 0.59 2.86
CA ILE A 157 -4.52 1.10 2.78
C ILE A 157 -5.49 -0.03 2.43
N GLN A 158 -5.17 -0.85 1.42
CA GLN A 158 -5.97 -2.01 1.04
C GLN A 158 -6.23 -2.95 2.22
N TRP A 159 -5.18 -3.30 2.95
CA TRP A 159 -5.30 -4.13 4.15
C TRP A 159 -6.21 -3.52 5.22
N LYS A 160 -6.09 -2.21 5.50
CA LYS A 160 -6.93 -1.53 6.50
C LYS A 160 -8.39 -1.42 6.05
N MET A 161 -8.66 -1.35 4.76
CA MET A 161 -10.02 -1.27 4.21
C MET A 161 -10.73 -2.64 4.18
N THR A 162 -9.99 -3.72 3.89
CA THR A 162 -10.59 -5.03 3.61
C THR A 162 -10.21 -6.12 4.61
N GLY A 163 -9.12 -5.96 5.35
CA GLY A 163 -8.49 -7.02 6.12
C GLY A 163 -7.57 -7.93 5.30
N GLU A 164 -7.57 -7.80 3.96
CA GLU A 164 -6.80 -8.65 3.06
C GLU A 164 -5.40 -8.09 2.82
N ARG A 165 -4.37 -8.93 2.94
CA ARG A 165 -2.95 -8.58 2.71
C ARG A 165 -2.57 -8.85 1.26
N VAL A 166 -3.15 -8.09 0.34
CA VAL A 166 -3.02 -8.29 -1.10
C VAL A 166 -2.57 -7.01 -1.81
N VAL A 167 -1.92 -7.16 -2.92
CA VAL A 167 -1.57 -6.07 -3.86
C VAL A 167 -1.75 -6.55 -5.30
N GLY A 168 -1.96 -5.62 -6.23
CA GLY A 168 -1.93 -5.93 -7.65
C GLY A 168 -0.51 -6.22 -8.15
N VAL A 169 -0.40 -6.93 -9.28
CA VAL A 169 0.90 -7.28 -9.88
C VAL A 169 1.77 -6.05 -10.18
N GLY A 170 1.13 -4.93 -10.54
CA GLY A 170 1.84 -3.66 -10.78
C GLY A 170 2.53 -3.15 -9.53
N GLU A 171 1.82 -3.08 -8.42
CA GLU A 171 2.38 -2.68 -7.12
C GLU A 171 3.39 -3.68 -6.59
N ALA A 172 3.11 -4.99 -6.73
CA ALA A 172 4.01 -6.07 -6.32
C ALA A 172 5.37 -6.00 -7.03
N SER A 173 5.42 -5.54 -8.28
CA SER A 173 6.66 -5.38 -9.06
C SER A 173 7.63 -4.35 -8.47
N GLY A 174 7.16 -3.50 -7.58
CA GLY A 174 7.99 -2.57 -6.79
C GLY A 174 8.33 -3.09 -5.39
N ILE A 175 7.82 -4.25 -5.02
CA ILE A 175 8.11 -4.94 -3.75
C ILE A 175 9.24 -5.95 -3.94
N PHE A 176 9.06 -6.87 -4.87
CA PHE A 176 9.97 -7.96 -5.19
C PHE A 176 9.85 -8.31 -6.68
N PRO A 177 10.87 -8.92 -7.33
CA PRO A 177 10.79 -9.32 -8.73
C PRO A 177 9.60 -10.23 -9.05
N ILE A 178 8.88 -9.88 -10.10
CA ILE A 178 7.69 -10.61 -10.59
C ILE A 178 8.03 -11.43 -11.83
N ASP A 179 7.63 -12.68 -11.80
CA ASP A 179 7.59 -13.55 -12.96
C ASP A 179 6.34 -13.24 -13.80
N SER A 180 6.54 -12.75 -15.01
CA SER A 180 5.46 -12.37 -15.93
C SER A 180 4.66 -13.57 -16.49
N GLU A 181 5.17 -14.79 -16.37
CA GLU A 181 4.45 -15.99 -16.78
C GLU A 181 3.42 -16.44 -15.75
N THR A 182 3.77 -16.30 -14.47
CA THR A 182 2.91 -16.70 -13.35
C THR A 182 2.17 -15.54 -12.70
N ASN A 183 2.58 -14.28 -13.00
CA ASN A 183 2.09 -13.06 -12.36
C ASN A 183 2.27 -13.06 -10.83
N THR A 184 3.32 -13.71 -10.33
CA THR A 184 3.67 -13.72 -8.92
C THR A 184 5.19 -13.58 -8.74
N TYR A 185 5.68 -13.59 -7.52
CA TYR A 185 7.11 -13.46 -7.24
C TYR A 185 7.91 -14.63 -7.83
N PHE A 186 9.12 -14.35 -8.36
CA PHE A 186 10.03 -15.39 -8.82
C PHE A 186 10.39 -16.35 -7.68
N ALA A 187 9.95 -17.61 -7.80
CA ALA A 187 10.12 -18.61 -6.75
C ALA A 187 11.59 -18.92 -6.43
N ASP A 188 12.46 -18.92 -7.43
CA ASP A 188 13.91 -19.12 -7.25
C ASP A 188 14.58 -17.95 -6.53
N MET A 189 14.14 -16.71 -6.78
CA MET A 189 14.66 -15.53 -6.09
C MET A 189 14.16 -15.47 -4.64
N ILE A 190 12.93 -15.88 -4.37
CA ILE A 190 12.41 -16.06 -2.99
C ILE A 190 13.28 -17.07 -2.23
N ALA A 191 13.56 -18.23 -2.85
CA ALA A 191 14.41 -19.26 -2.22
C ALA A 191 15.84 -18.75 -1.96
N LYS A 192 16.44 -18.03 -2.90
CA LYS A 192 17.76 -17.41 -2.74
C LYS A 192 17.77 -16.37 -1.61
N PHE A 193 16.72 -15.56 -1.51
CA PHE A 193 16.60 -14.58 -0.42
C PHE A 193 16.51 -15.28 0.94
N ASP A 194 15.62 -16.28 1.07
CA ASP A 194 15.45 -17.04 2.31
C ASP A 194 16.77 -17.76 2.73
N GLU A 195 17.54 -18.28 1.76
CA GLU A 195 18.85 -18.87 2.02
C GLU A 195 19.87 -17.83 2.49
N ALA A 196 19.88 -16.65 1.85
CA ALA A 196 20.83 -15.58 2.18
C ALA A 196 20.63 -14.99 3.59
N VAL A 197 19.43 -15.15 4.19
CA VAL A 197 19.12 -14.67 5.54
C VAL A 197 18.95 -15.80 6.58
N ALA A 198 19.20 -17.05 6.18
CA ALA A 198 18.97 -18.23 7.05
C ALA A 198 19.79 -18.21 8.35
N ASP A 199 21.00 -17.61 8.33
CA ASP A 199 21.85 -17.46 9.51
C ASP A 199 21.26 -16.54 10.59
N LYS A 200 20.31 -15.68 10.22
CA LYS A 200 19.62 -14.77 11.16
C LYS A 200 18.55 -15.45 12.00
N ALA A 201 18.14 -16.65 11.59
CA ALA A 201 17.15 -17.48 12.30
C ALA A 201 15.82 -16.74 12.61
N TYR A 202 15.34 -15.89 11.70
CA TYR A 202 14.03 -15.26 11.82
C TYR A 202 12.92 -16.31 11.85
N SER A 203 11.83 -16.02 12.55
CA SER A 203 10.65 -16.89 12.64
C SER A 203 9.78 -16.89 11.36
N TRP A 204 10.12 -16.07 10.37
CA TRP A 204 9.39 -15.87 9.12
C TRP A 204 10.31 -16.15 7.90
N LYS A 205 9.69 -16.43 6.79
CA LYS A 205 10.29 -16.45 5.45
C LYS A 205 9.67 -15.35 4.59
N ALA A 206 10.29 -15.06 3.44
CA ALA A 206 9.84 -13.97 2.56
C ALA A 206 8.35 -14.03 2.25
N LEU A 207 7.83 -15.17 1.83
CA LEU A 207 6.42 -15.32 1.47
C LEU A 207 5.45 -15.24 2.67
N ASP A 208 5.94 -15.42 3.90
CA ASP A 208 5.09 -15.27 5.10
C ASP A 208 4.77 -13.82 5.39
N VAL A 209 5.66 -12.91 4.99
CA VAL A 209 5.58 -11.48 5.34
C VAL A 209 5.24 -10.57 4.16
N LEU A 210 5.41 -11.02 2.91
CA LEU A 210 5.08 -10.26 1.71
C LEU A 210 3.57 -10.35 1.40
N PRO A 211 2.97 -9.33 0.74
CA PRO A 211 1.58 -9.38 0.33
C PRO A 211 1.35 -10.46 -0.74
N HIS A 212 0.16 -11.03 -0.75
CA HIS A 212 -0.27 -11.91 -1.83
C HIS A 212 -0.53 -11.09 -3.12
N VAL A 213 -0.08 -11.60 -4.27
CA VAL A 213 -0.19 -10.88 -5.56
C VAL A 213 -1.47 -11.28 -6.28
N LEU A 214 -2.22 -10.28 -6.73
CA LEU A 214 -3.44 -10.44 -7.51
C LEU A 214 -3.27 -9.80 -8.89
N THR A 215 -4.02 -10.27 -9.88
CA THR A 215 -4.08 -9.65 -11.20
C THR A 215 -5.27 -8.70 -11.33
N ALA A 216 -5.24 -7.84 -12.35
CA ALA A 216 -6.33 -6.91 -12.61
C ALA A 216 -7.64 -7.66 -12.85
N GLY A 217 -8.69 -7.29 -12.11
CA GLY A 217 -10.00 -7.94 -12.16
C GLY A 217 -10.22 -9.02 -11.09
N ASP A 218 -9.19 -9.42 -10.37
CA ASP A 218 -9.36 -10.32 -9.23
C ASP A 218 -10.07 -9.61 -8.07
N ASN A 219 -10.72 -10.41 -7.24
CA ASN A 219 -11.39 -9.91 -6.05
C ASN A 219 -10.35 -9.63 -4.94
N ALA A 220 -10.17 -8.37 -4.60
CA ALA A 220 -9.25 -7.93 -3.54
C ALA A 220 -9.95 -7.72 -2.19
N GLY A 221 -11.13 -8.28 -2.02
CA GLY A 221 -11.93 -8.14 -0.80
C GLY A 221 -13.03 -7.10 -0.92
N VAL A 222 -13.71 -6.90 0.18
CA VAL A 222 -14.78 -5.90 0.32
C VAL A 222 -14.48 -4.96 1.47
N LEU A 223 -14.99 -3.73 1.37
CA LEU A 223 -14.90 -2.74 2.44
C LEU A 223 -15.53 -3.29 3.72
N THR A 224 -14.76 -3.42 4.77
CA THR A 224 -15.25 -3.84 6.09
C THR A 224 -15.98 -2.70 6.79
N LYS A 225 -16.67 -2.98 7.89
CA LYS A 225 -17.29 -1.93 8.73
C LYS A 225 -16.22 -1.01 9.33
N GLU A 226 -15.12 -1.59 9.75
CA GLU A 226 -13.96 -0.90 10.30
C GLU A 226 -13.31 -0.01 9.23
N GLY A 227 -13.13 -0.55 8.01
CA GLY A 227 -12.59 0.19 6.87
C GLY A 227 -13.50 1.36 6.46
N ALA A 228 -14.82 1.15 6.43
CA ALA A 228 -15.79 2.21 6.15
C ALA A 228 -15.74 3.33 7.19
N ALA A 229 -15.71 2.97 8.48
CA ALA A 229 -15.60 3.94 9.57
C ALA A 229 -14.26 4.68 9.59
N LEU A 230 -13.19 4.01 9.12
CA LEU A 230 -11.87 4.61 9.02
C LEU A 230 -11.77 5.61 7.85
N LEU A 231 -12.47 5.34 6.74
CA LEU A 231 -12.49 6.23 5.56
C LEU A 231 -13.48 7.38 5.73
N ASP A 232 -14.69 7.08 6.17
CA ASP A 232 -15.79 8.05 6.31
C ASP A 232 -16.10 8.35 7.78
N MET A 233 -15.57 9.46 8.29
CA MET A 233 -15.79 9.92 9.66
C MET A 233 -17.25 10.36 9.92
N SER A 234 -18.07 10.57 8.88
CA SER A 234 -19.50 10.86 9.05
C SER A 234 -20.34 9.62 9.35
N GLY A 235 -19.77 8.42 9.08
CA GLY A 235 -20.43 7.14 9.30
C GLY A 235 -21.54 6.81 8.29
N ASN A 236 -21.63 7.52 7.17
CA ASN A 236 -22.63 7.29 6.15
C ASN A 236 -22.25 6.17 5.19
N LEU A 237 -20.95 5.91 4.99
CA LEU A 237 -20.47 4.91 4.04
C LEU A 237 -20.75 3.49 4.54
N GLU A 238 -21.44 2.72 3.71
CA GLU A 238 -21.78 1.32 4.00
C GLU A 238 -20.62 0.37 3.72
N ALA A 239 -20.53 -0.69 4.51
CA ALA A 239 -19.61 -1.81 4.25
C ALA A 239 -20.12 -2.68 3.08
N GLY A 240 -19.25 -3.61 2.62
CA GLY A 240 -19.58 -4.59 1.59
C GLY A 240 -19.40 -4.08 0.16
N ILE A 241 -18.76 -2.93 -0.03
CA ILE A 241 -18.37 -2.41 -1.35
C ILE A 241 -17.12 -3.17 -1.83
N PRO A 242 -17.11 -3.72 -3.07
CA PRO A 242 -15.94 -4.42 -3.58
C PRO A 242 -14.76 -3.46 -3.81
N LEU A 243 -13.54 -3.95 -3.52
CA LEU A 243 -12.31 -3.26 -3.83
C LEU A 243 -11.55 -4.00 -4.94
N CYS A 244 -10.88 -3.25 -5.81
CA CYS A 244 -9.92 -3.81 -6.76
C CYS A 244 -8.51 -3.87 -6.13
N PRO A 245 -7.61 -4.72 -6.64
CA PRO A 245 -6.21 -4.75 -6.22
C PRO A 245 -5.54 -3.38 -6.47
N PRO A 246 -4.79 -2.84 -5.50
CA PRO A 246 -4.07 -1.59 -5.66
C PRO A 246 -2.85 -1.71 -6.56
#